data_4c32edbb9c5ed7d969641f97ce8e158a
#
_entry.id   4c32edbb9c5ed7d969641f97ce8e158a
#
_cell.length_a   1.000
_cell.length_b   1.000
_cell.length_c   1.000
_cell.angle_alpha   90.00
_cell.angle_beta   90.00
_cell.angle_gamma   90.00
#
_symmetry.space_group_name_H-M   'P 1'
#
loop_
_entity.id
_entity.type
_entity.pdbx_description
1 polymer ?
#
loop_
_entity_poly.entity_id
_entity_poly.type
_entity_poly.pdbx_seq_one_letter_code
_entity_poly.pdbx_strand_id
1 'polypeptide(L)'
;TEKIYKIKSEWVKNALINKSMYEKKYKDSLRNNNEFWAKEGKRITWIKPFTKIKDVTYSKTDVSIKWFYDGTLNASSNCIDRHLKKNKDKTAIIWVGDDPKVQKKITYKQLHDEVSKAANGLKKLGVQKGDRVTIYLTMIPELAYTMLACARIGAVHSIIFGGFSADSI
;
A
#
# COMPACT_ATOMS: atom_id res chain seq x y z
N THR A 1 -29.14 -12.06 17.30
CA THR A 1 -29.27 -11.90 15.83
C THR A 1 -28.47 -10.69 15.43
N GLU A 2 -27.50 -10.88 14.52
CA GLU A 2 -26.70 -9.79 13.97
C GLU A 2 -27.60 -8.81 13.22
N LYS A 3 -27.40 -7.52 13.45
CA LYS A 3 -28.17 -6.46 12.80
C LYS A 3 -27.66 -6.27 11.35
N ILE A 4 -28.50 -6.59 10.38
CA ILE A 4 -28.18 -6.37 8.96
C ILE A 4 -28.58 -4.95 8.57
N TYR A 5 -27.61 -4.18 8.10
CA TYR A 5 -27.83 -2.83 7.61
C TYR A 5 -28.08 -2.83 6.10
N LYS A 6 -29.13 -2.14 5.66
CA LYS A 6 -29.41 -1.95 4.23
C LYS A 6 -28.36 -1.02 3.62
N ILE A 7 -27.82 -1.40 2.47
CA ILE A 7 -26.92 -0.53 1.71
C ILE A 7 -27.70 0.65 1.15
N LYS A 8 -27.18 1.86 1.31
CA LYS A 8 -27.78 3.08 0.75
C LYS A 8 -27.76 3.01 -0.78
N SER A 9 -28.88 3.36 -1.42
CA SER A 9 -29.02 3.33 -2.89
C SER A 9 -28.00 4.21 -3.62
N GLU A 10 -27.62 5.34 -3.02
CA GLU A 10 -26.56 6.21 -3.52
C GLU A 10 -25.20 5.50 -3.61
N TRP A 11 -24.85 4.70 -2.62
CA TRP A 11 -23.60 3.93 -2.63
C TRP A 11 -23.61 2.85 -3.70
N VAL A 12 -24.74 2.18 -3.88
CA VAL A 12 -24.90 1.17 -4.94
C VAL A 12 -24.74 1.82 -6.32
N LYS A 13 -25.37 2.98 -6.54
CA LYS A 13 -25.32 3.72 -7.80
C LYS A 13 -23.90 4.16 -8.18
N ASN A 14 -23.11 4.57 -7.16
CA ASN A 14 -21.76 5.12 -7.36
C ASN A 14 -20.65 4.05 -7.23
N ALA A 15 -20.98 2.81 -6.95
CA ALA A 15 -20.01 1.74 -6.82
C ALA A 15 -19.37 1.39 -8.17
N LEU A 16 -18.02 1.33 -8.22
CA LEU A 16 -17.27 0.91 -9.41
C LEU A 16 -17.50 -0.56 -9.77
N ILE A 17 -17.77 -1.39 -8.75
CA ILE A 17 -18.01 -2.83 -8.90
C ILE A 17 -19.36 -3.15 -8.26
N ASN A 18 -20.31 -3.62 -9.03
CA ASN A 18 -21.57 -4.16 -8.55
C ASN A 18 -21.46 -5.69 -8.32
N LYS A 19 -22.51 -6.29 -7.74
CA LYS A 19 -22.54 -7.73 -7.44
C LYS A 19 -22.26 -8.61 -8.67
N SER A 20 -22.89 -8.34 -9.78
CA SER A 20 -22.70 -9.12 -11.01
C SER A 20 -21.26 -9.04 -11.54
N MET A 21 -20.67 -7.85 -11.53
CA MET A 21 -19.28 -7.65 -11.92
C MET A 21 -18.31 -8.37 -10.97
N TYR A 22 -18.59 -8.32 -9.65
CA TYR A 22 -17.79 -9.04 -8.67
C TYR A 22 -17.84 -10.56 -8.93
N GLU A 23 -19.02 -11.13 -9.08
CA GLU A 23 -19.19 -12.57 -9.33
C GLU A 23 -18.49 -13.02 -10.62
N LYS A 24 -18.60 -12.21 -11.68
CA LYS A 24 -17.89 -12.45 -12.95
C LYS A 24 -16.37 -12.46 -12.75
N LYS A 25 -15.83 -11.42 -12.10
CA LYS A 25 -14.39 -11.30 -11.83
C LYS A 25 -13.91 -12.44 -10.94
N TYR A 26 -14.67 -12.80 -9.92
CA TYR A 26 -14.33 -13.89 -9.02
C TYR A 26 -14.27 -15.24 -9.77
N LYS A 27 -15.29 -15.55 -10.57
CA LYS A 27 -15.29 -16.78 -11.41
C LYS A 27 -14.12 -16.80 -12.38
N ASP A 28 -13.80 -15.65 -13.00
CA ASP A 28 -12.68 -15.53 -13.92
C ASP A 28 -11.34 -15.71 -13.20
N SER A 29 -11.17 -15.17 -12.01
CA SER A 29 -9.96 -15.35 -11.21
C SER A 29 -9.68 -16.81 -10.82
N LEU A 30 -10.71 -17.65 -10.75
CA LEU A 30 -10.56 -19.08 -10.48
C LEU A 30 -10.32 -19.90 -11.75
N ARG A 31 -11.04 -19.60 -12.83
CA ARG A 31 -10.99 -20.39 -14.07
C ARG A 31 -9.79 -20.04 -14.95
N ASN A 32 -9.52 -18.74 -15.11
CA ASN A 32 -8.46 -18.19 -15.96
C ASN A 32 -7.41 -17.46 -15.11
N ASN A 33 -6.95 -18.13 -14.05
CA ASN A 33 -6.18 -17.50 -12.98
C ASN A 33 -4.96 -16.71 -13.48
N ASN A 34 -4.11 -17.29 -14.31
CA ASN A 34 -2.91 -16.60 -14.80
C ASN A 34 -3.24 -15.39 -15.67
N GLU A 35 -4.18 -15.52 -16.59
CA GLU A 35 -4.59 -14.42 -17.48
C GLU A 35 -5.27 -13.30 -16.70
N PHE A 36 -6.12 -13.67 -15.73
CA PHE A 36 -6.77 -12.72 -14.84
C PHE A 36 -5.73 -11.89 -14.08
N TRP A 37 -4.78 -12.54 -13.42
CA TRP A 37 -3.77 -11.82 -12.64
C TRP A 37 -2.75 -11.10 -13.51
N ALA A 38 -2.44 -11.60 -14.71
CA ALA A 38 -1.64 -10.87 -15.70
C ALA A 38 -2.28 -9.52 -16.06
N LYS A 39 -3.62 -9.49 -16.21
CA LYS A 39 -4.38 -8.28 -16.49
C LYS A 39 -4.44 -7.36 -15.27
N GLU A 40 -4.80 -7.88 -14.11
CA GLU A 40 -4.91 -7.07 -12.88
C GLU A 40 -3.54 -6.52 -12.44
N GLY A 41 -2.44 -7.27 -12.61
CA GLY A 41 -1.10 -6.80 -12.32
C GLY A 41 -0.64 -5.59 -13.13
N LYS A 42 -1.23 -5.35 -14.31
CA LYS A 42 -0.95 -4.16 -15.14
C LYS A 42 -1.60 -2.89 -14.61
N ARG A 43 -2.43 -2.96 -13.58
CA ARG A 43 -3.05 -1.76 -12.96
C ARG A 43 -2.08 -0.92 -12.15
N ILE A 44 -0.94 -1.48 -11.77
CA ILE A 44 0.13 -0.77 -11.06
C ILE A 44 1.28 -0.46 -12.02
N THR A 45 2.14 0.48 -11.63
CA THR A 45 3.27 0.90 -12.46
C THR A 45 4.50 0.08 -12.11
N TRP A 46 5.08 -0.56 -13.11
CA TRP A 46 6.28 -1.38 -12.99
C TRP A 46 7.51 -0.62 -13.48
N ILE A 47 8.63 -0.73 -12.78
CA ILE A 47 9.94 -0.28 -13.25
C ILE A 47 10.43 -1.26 -14.32
N LYS A 48 10.42 -2.55 -14.00
CA LYS A 48 10.61 -3.65 -14.95
C LYS A 48 9.31 -4.44 -15.02
N PRO A 49 8.59 -4.45 -16.14
CA PRO A 49 7.38 -5.26 -16.30
C PRO A 49 7.65 -6.73 -16.02
N PHE A 50 6.69 -7.41 -15.39
CA PHE A 50 6.74 -8.84 -15.18
C PHE A 50 6.41 -9.60 -16.45
N THR A 51 6.98 -10.79 -16.60
CA THR A 51 6.60 -11.82 -17.59
C THR A 51 6.10 -13.10 -16.92
N LYS A 52 6.51 -13.33 -15.67
CA LYS A 52 6.16 -14.47 -14.85
C LYS A 52 5.04 -14.09 -13.87
N ILE A 53 3.89 -14.75 -13.97
CA ILE A 53 2.71 -14.38 -13.18
C ILE A 53 2.82 -14.94 -11.77
N LYS A 54 2.96 -16.25 -11.67
CA LYS A 54 3.10 -16.95 -10.39
C LYS A 54 3.88 -18.24 -10.53
N ASP A 55 4.52 -18.62 -9.42
CA ASP A 55 5.09 -19.93 -9.15
C ASP A 55 4.71 -20.27 -7.71
N VAL A 56 3.76 -21.20 -7.56
CA VAL A 56 3.12 -21.47 -6.26
C VAL A 56 3.00 -22.97 -6.06
N THR A 57 3.52 -23.46 -4.94
CA THR A 57 3.30 -24.81 -4.44
C THR A 57 2.84 -24.80 -2.98
N TYR A 58 1.95 -25.71 -2.64
CA TYR A 58 1.41 -25.94 -1.30
C TYR A 58 1.57 -27.40 -0.87
N SER A 59 2.68 -28.04 -1.25
CA SER A 59 2.95 -29.40 -0.80
C SER A 59 3.23 -29.42 0.72
N LYS A 60 3.07 -30.58 1.35
CA LYS A 60 3.35 -30.73 2.80
C LYS A 60 4.82 -30.46 3.16
N THR A 61 5.72 -30.67 2.22
CA THR A 61 7.17 -30.56 2.40
C THR A 61 7.76 -29.29 1.82
N ASP A 62 7.02 -28.60 0.93
CA ASP A 62 7.49 -27.38 0.26
C ASP A 62 6.34 -26.41 0.04
N VAL A 63 6.39 -25.28 0.73
CA VAL A 63 5.47 -24.16 0.53
C VAL A 63 6.25 -23.00 -0.09
N SER A 64 5.99 -22.72 -1.36
CA SER A 64 6.62 -21.62 -2.08
C SER A 64 5.54 -20.78 -2.76
N ILE A 65 5.56 -19.45 -2.52
CA ILE A 65 4.57 -18.53 -3.07
C ILE A 65 5.32 -17.35 -3.69
N LYS A 66 5.35 -17.32 -5.02
CA LYS A 66 5.99 -16.25 -5.79
C LYS A 66 4.99 -15.68 -6.78
N TRP A 67 4.80 -14.36 -6.73
CA TRP A 67 3.94 -13.61 -7.64
C TRP A 67 4.73 -12.55 -8.36
N PHE A 68 4.54 -12.43 -9.69
CA PHE A 68 5.18 -11.40 -10.53
C PHE A 68 6.69 -11.30 -10.30
N TYR A 69 7.35 -12.43 -10.08
CA TYR A 69 8.66 -12.55 -9.43
C TYR A 69 9.85 -12.13 -10.29
N ASP A 70 9.66 -11.85 -11.56
CA ASP A 70 10.65 -11.26 -12.46
C ASP A 70 10.42 -9.76 -12.74
N GLY A 71 9.32 -9.21 -12.21
CA GLY A 71 9.02 -7.79 -12.26
C GLY A 71 9.64 -7.01 -11.11
N THR A 72 9.85 -5.71 -11.29
CA THR A 72 10.27 -4.81 -10.21
C THR A 72 9.40 -3.56 -10.19
N LEU A 73 9.08 -3.10 -8.99
CA LEU A 73 8.32 -1.87 -8.78
C LEU A 73 8.79 -1.16 -7.50
N ASN A 74 8.34 0.07 -7.31
CA ASN A 74 8.49 0.78 -6.04
C ASN A 74 7.09 1.09 -5.49
N ALA A 75 6.81 0.62 -4.27
CA ALA A 75 5.51 0.80 -3.63
C ALA A 75 5.23 2.28 -3.35
N SER A 76 6.21 3.04 -2.87
CA SER A 76 6.05 4.47 -2.59
C SER A 76 5.73 5.26 -3.88
N SER A 77 6.41 4.97 -4.98
CA SER A 77 6.13 5.58 -6.29
C SER A 77 4.70 5.26 -6.75
N ASN A 78 4.25 4.03 -6.57
CA ASN A 78 2.89 3.64 -6.90
C ASN A 78 1.83 4.31 -6.03
N CYS A 79 2.12 4.52 -4.74
CA CYS A 79 1.20 5.19 -3.82
C CYS A 79 1.14 6.71 -4.04
N ILE A 80 2.22 7.34 -4.51
CA ILE A 80 2.37 8.80 -4.51
C ILE A 80 2.62 9.34 -5.92
N ASP A 81 3.78 9.02 -6.49
CA ASP A 81 4.32 9.74 -7.67
C ASP A 81 3.42 9.62 -8.89
N ARG A 82 2.88 8.44 -9.15
CA ARG A 82 1.95 8.20 -10.26
C ARG A 82 0.68 9.05 -10.22
N HIS A 83 0.34 9.57 -9.05
CA HIS A 83 -0.86 10.38 -8.84
C HIS A 83 -0.62 11.88 -8.98
N LEU A 84 0.63 12.34 -8.89
CA LEU A 84 0.96 13.78 -8.86
C LEU A 84 0.45 14.55 -10.09
N LYS A 85 0.59 13.97 -11.28
CA LYS A 85 0.16 14.64 -12.52
C LYS A 85 -1.32 15.02 -12.52
N LYS A 86 -2.20 14.18 -11.95
CA LYS A 86 -3.67 14.36 -12.00
C LYS A 86 -4.30 14.75 -10.67
N ASN A 87 -3.66 14.41 -9.56
CA ASN A 87 -4.27 14.45 -8.24
C ASN A 87 -3.41 15.17 -7.20
N LYS A 88 -2.41 15.96 -7.60
CA LYS A 88 -1.45 16.61 -6.68
C LYS A 88 -2.12 17.35 -5.53
N ASP A 89 -3.24 18.02 -5.80
CA ASP A 89 -3.99 18.86 -4.85
C ASP A 89 -5.12 18.10 -4.14
N LYS A 90 -5.37 16.82 -4.50
CA LYS A 90 -6.33 15.98 -3.78
C LYS A 90 -5.76 15.56 -2.43
N THR A 91 -6.64 15.46 -1.45
CA THR A 91 -6.31 14.93 -0.13
C THR A 91 -5.92 13.44 -0.26
N ALA A 92 -4.69 13.14 0.16
CA ALA A 92 -4.16 11.77 0.25
C ALA A 92 -4.36 11.17 1.65
N ILE A 93 -4.21 12.00 2.70
CA ILE A 93 -4.36 11.59 4.10
C ILE A 93 -5.27 12.60 4.81
N ILE A 94 -6.23 12.09 5.56
CA ILE A 94 -6.98 12.83 6.58
C ILE A 94 -6.53 12.27 7.92
N TRP A 95 -5.84 13.08 8.69
CA TRP A 95 -5.45 12.73 10.05
C TRP A 95 -6.35 13.45 11.05
N VAL A 96 -6.77 12.73 12.09
CA VAL A 96 -7.59 13.23 13.18
C VAL A 96 -6.88 12.89 14.48
N GLY A 97 -6.64 13.91 15.31
CA GLY A 97 -6.04 13.74 16.64
C GLY A 97 -7.02 13.16 17.67
N ASP A 98 -6.56 12.99 18.89
CA ASP A 98 -7.39 12.54 20.03
C ASP A 98 -8.54 13.53 20.29
N ASP A 99 -8.31 14.83 20.16
CA ASP A 99 -9.38 15.79 19.98
C ASP A 99 -9.82 15.82 18.51
N PRO A 100 -11.06 15.40 18.17
CA PRO A 100 -11.57 15.40 16.80
C PRO A 100 -11.58 16.77 16.11
N LYS A 101 -11.42 17.84 16.83
CA LYS A 101 -11.27 19.20 16.29
C LYS A 101 -9.89 19.43 15.69
N VAL A 102 -8.89 18.66 16.13
CA VAL A 102 -7.52 18.71 15.63
C VAL A 102 -7.40 17.79 14.44
N GLN A 103 -7.41 18.36 13.24
CA GLN A 103 -7.38 17.59 12.00
C GLN A 103 -6.33 18.17 11.03
N LYS A 104 -5.72 17.29 10.23
CA LYS A 104 -4.86 17.68 9.11
C LYS A 104 -5.33 16.98 7.83
N LYS A 105 -5.47 17.74 6.75
CA LYS A 105 -5.64 17.20 5.39
C LYS A 105 -4.32 17.39 4.65
N ILE A 106 -3.74 16.29 4.18
CA ILE A 106 -2.45 16.27 3.51
C ILE A 106 -2.69 15.89 2.07
N THR A 107 -2.31 16.75 1.14
CA THR A 107 -2.45 16.48 -0.30
C THR A 107 -1.40 15.50 -0.80
N TYR A 108 -1.59 14.92 -2.00
CA TYR A 108 -0.57 14.07 -2.64
C TYR A 108 0.75 14.81 -2.82
N LYS A 109 0.71 16.11 -3.14
CA LYS A 109 1.93 16.93 -3.27
C LYS A 109 2.66 17.07 -1.94
N GLN A 110 1.93 17.42 -0.87
CA GLN A 110 2.51 17.52 0.47
C GLN A 110 3.07 16.17 0.95
N LEU A 111 2.32 15.08 0.73
CA LEU A 111 2.78 13.73 1.06
C LEU A 111 4.07 13.38 0.32
N HIS A 112 4.16 13.70 -0.98
CA HIS A 112 5.38 13.51 -1.76
C HIS A 112 6.57 14.25 -1.17
N ASP A 113 6.37 15.51 -0.79
CA ASP A 113 7.44 16.36 -0.27
C ASP A 113 7.94 15.85 1.09
N GLU A 114 7.02 15.51 2.01
CA GLU A 114 7.38 15.00 3.32
C GLU A 114 8.05 13.62 3.24
N VAL A 115 7.54 12.72 2.41
CA VAL A 115 8.17 11.40 2.17
C VAL A 115 9.56 11.56 1.55
N SER A 116 9.75 12.51 0.65
CA SER A 116 11.05 12.76 0.03
C SER A 116 12.07 13.35 1.02
N LYS A 117 11.62 14.25 1.92
CA LYS A 117 12.46 14.77 3.02
C LYS A 117 12.87 13.66 3.97
N ALA A 118 11.91 12.83 4.42
CA ALA A 118 12.19 11.69 5.30
C ALA A 118 13.15 10.70 4.65
N ALA A 119 12.96 10.36 3.37
CA ALA A 119 13.85 9.49 2.61
C ALA A 119 15.28 10.04 2.53
N ASN A 120 15.43 11.34 2.28
CA ASN A 120 16.74 12.01 2.25
C ASN A 120 17.38 12.04 3.65
N GLY A 121 16.58 12.22 4.71
CA GLY A 121 17.06 12.13 6.09
C GLY A 121 17.62 10.75 6.41
N LEU A 122 16.87 9.67 6.09
CA LEU A 122 17.32 8.29 6.28
C LEU A 122 18.62 8.00 5.51
N LYS A 123 18.72 8.47 4.25
CA LYS A 123 19.95 8.32 3.46
C LYS A 123 21.14 9.05 4.08
N LYS A 124 20.94 10.24 4.66
CA LYS A 124 22.01 10.97 5.37
C LYS A 124 22.48 10.24 6.62
N LEU A 125 21.60 9.48 7.26
CA LEU A 125 21.93 8.60 8.40
C LEU A 125 22.60 7.29 7.95
N GLY A 126 22.85 7.09 6.66
CA GLY A 126 23.51 5.91 6.12
C GLY A 126 22.60 4.74 5.75
N VAL A 127 21.28 4.91 5.83
CA VAL A 127 20.33 3.83 5.48
C VAL A 127 20.38 3.55 3.98
N GLN A 128 20.55 2.28 3.62
CA GLN A 128 20.66 1.77 2.27
C GLN A 128 19.56 0.79 1.92
N LYS A 129 19.45 0.42 0.65
CA LYS A 129 18.54 -0.63 0.20
C LYS A 129 18.81 -1.95 0.90
N GLY A 130 17.76 -2.53 1.49
CA GLY A 130 17.84 -3.79 2.22
C GLY A 130 18.08 -3.66 3.72
N ASP A 131 18.42 -2.46 4.20
CA ASP A 131 18.52 -2.21 5.63
C ASP A 131 17.15 -2.30 6.31
N ARG A 132 17.14 -2.66 7.60
CA ARG A 132 15.95 -2.73 8.44
C ARG A 132 15.86 -1.49 9.28
N VAL A 133 14.73 -0.79 9.16
CA VAL A 133 14.41 0.43 9.92
C VAL A 133 13.26 0.11 10.87
N THR A 134 13.52 0.13 12.15
CA THR A 134 12.45 0.01 13.17
C THR A 134 11.77 1.36 13.33
N ILE A 135 10.43 1.36 13.25
CA ILE A 135 9.60 2.55 13.40
C ILE A 135 8.77 2.39 14.67
N TYR A 136 9.07 3.19 15.69
CA TYR A 136 8.32 3.25 16.94
C TYR A 136 7.70 4.63 17.09
N LEU A 137 6.52 4.81 16.52
CA LEU A 137 5.75 6.06 16.50
C LEU A 137 4.28 5.78 16.83
N THR A 138 3.62 6.79 17.36
CA THR A 138 2.16 6.80 17.52
C THR A 138 1.47 7.02 16.18
N MET A 139 0.12 7.05 16.16
CA MET A 139 -0.69 7.22 14.94
C MET A 139 -0.70 8.67 14.43
N ILE A 140 0.48 9.16 14.06
CA ILE A 140 0.71 10.50 13.49
C ILE A 140 1.05 10.40 12.00
N PRO A 141 0.88 11.47 11.21
CA PRO A 141 1.19 11.44 9.77
C PRO A 141 2.63 11.03 9.45
N GLU A 142 3.56 11.35 10.33
CA GLU A 142 4.99 11.04 10.21
C GLU A 142 5.26 9.53 10.19
N LEU A 143 4.39 8.72 10.80
CA LEU A 143 4.45 7.26 10.68
C LEU A 143 4.29 6.84 9.21
N ALA A 144 3.26 7.36 8.52
CA ALA A 144 3.02 7.06 7.11
C ALA A 144 4.16 7.59 6.22
N TYR A 145 4.69 8.78 6.53
CA TYR A 145 5.81 9.35 5.77
C TYR A 145 7.06 8.47 5.89
N THR A 146 7.38 8.00 7.09
CA THR A 146 8.55 7.15 7.34
C THR A 146 8.42 5.78 6.67
N MET A 147 7.25 5.15 6.73
CA MET A 147 6.98 3.89 6.02
C MET A 147 7.20 4.03 4.51
N LEU A 148 6.62 5.08 3.91
CA LEU A 148 6.72 5.34 2.48
C LEU A 148 8.14 5.78 2.09
N ALA A 149 8.88 6.46 2.98
CA ALA A 149 10.27 6.82 2.79
C ALA A 149 11.17 5.58 2.74
N CYS A 150 11.00 4.63 3.66
CA CYS A 150 11.72 3.36 3.64
C CYS A 150 11.45 2.61 2.32
N ALA A 151 10.17 2.47 1.94
CA ALA A 151 9.81 1.83 0.67
C ALA A 151 10.41 2.57 -0.55
N ARG A 152 10.51 3.91 -0.52
CA ARG A 152 11.08 4.72 -1.58
C ARG A 152 12.55 4.41 -1.83
N ILE A 153 13.34 4.26 -0.77
CA ILE A 153 14.79 3.96 -0.85
C ILE A 153 15.10 2.46 -0.89
N GLY A 154 14.07 1.61 -0.79
CA GLY A 154 14.23 0.14 -0.80
C GLY A 154 14.69 -0.45 0.52
N ALA A 155 14.58 0.30 1.63
CA ALA A 155 14.78 -0.22 2.98
C ALA A 155 13.53 -0.99 3.45
N VAL A 156 13.76 -1.97 4.32
CA VAL A 156 12.70 -2.74 4.97
C VAL A 156 12.28 -2.01 6.24
N HIS A 157 10.99 -1.74 6.43
CA HIS A 157 10.51 -1.18 7.68
C HIS A 157 9.83 -2.22 8.55
N SER A 158 10.02 -2.10 9.88
CA SER A 158 9.32 -2.86 10.90
C SER A 158 8.63 -1.89 11.85
N ILE A 159 7.30 -2.00 11.95
CA ILE A 159 6.51 -1.08 12.77
C ILE A 159 6.21 -1.73 14.09
N ILE A 160 6.49 -1.01 15.19
CA ILE A 160 6.15 -1.40 16.54
C ILE A 160 5.02 -0.52 17.01
N PHE A 161 3.97 -1.15 17.54
CA PHE A 161 2.82 -0.44 18.09
C PHE A 161 3.26 0.43 19.28
N GLY A 162 2.88 1.72 19.25
CA GLY A 162 3.34 2.70 20.26
C GLY A 162 2.90 2.43 21.70
N GLY A 163 2.06 1.44 21.94
CA GLY A 163 1.67 0.98 23.27
C GLY A 163 2.53 -0.16 23.83
N PHE A 164 3.52 -0.64 23.08
CA PHE A 164 4.42 -1.69 23.56
C PHE A 164 5.54 -1.13 24.42
N SER A 165 6.05 -1.98 25.34
CA SER A 165 7.19 -1.64 26.20
C SER A 165 8.51 -1.65 25.42
N ALA A 166 9.56 -1.07 26.04
CA ALA A 166 10.92 -1.08 25.49
C ALA A 166 11.44 -2.49 25.22
N ASP A 167 11.02 -3.47 26.04
CA ASP A 167 11.42 -4.88 25.89
C ASP A 167 10.88 -5.52 24.58
N SER A 168 9.95 -4.85 23.90
CA SER A 168 9.39 -5.30 22.63
C SER A 168 10.19 -4.79 21.41
N ILE A 169 11.17 -3.92 21.63
CA ILE A 169 12.00 -3.31 20.60
C ILE A 169 13.36 -4.00 20.54
#